data_50727b674a60c61ae227668462dc144b
#
_entry.id   50727b674a60c61ae227668462dc144b
#
_cell.length_a   1.000
_cell.length_b   1.000
_cell.length_c   1.000
_cell.angle_alpha   90.00
_cell.angle_beta   90.00
_cell.angle_gamma   90.00
#
_symmetry.space_group_name_H-M   'P 1'
#
loop_
_entity.id
_entity.type
_entity.pdbx_description
1 polymer ?
#
loop_
_entity_poly.entity_id
_entity_poly.type
_entity_poly.pdbx_seq_one_letter_code
_entity_poly.pdbx_strand_id
1 'polypeptide(L)'
;MRKLNDAAVRRAALAFAPDAWYILRVPRSSRPRYADAAVTSAKLVAVLFVIGFLTLLAPGLRGFGIWPRTVPGLVGILLAPLLHANGTHLMANALPLLVLLTLLLGDRHYRPVRTLVMIWLLSGAGTWLIGRGDSVHIGASSIIYGLVTYLVAAAFWLKNWRAALIAVGVVFFYGGIIYGILPRQGPISWEGHLCGALAGLWAARQNHA
;
A
#
# COMPACT_ATOMS: atom_id res chain seq x y z
N MET A 1 52.88 -9.25 -27.48
CA MET A 1 51.52 -8.85 -27.05
C MET A 1 51.11 -9.66 -25.83
N ARG A 2 51.14 -9.05 -24.64
CA ARG A 2 50.78 -9.71 -23.36
C ARG A 2 49.24 -9.78 -23.24
N LYS A 3 48.72 -10.99 -23.20
CA LYS A 3 47.31 -11.20 -22.80
C LYS A 3 47.12 -10.66 -21.35
N LEU A 4 46.43 -9.57 -21.20
CA LEU A 4 46.00 -9.08 -19.90
C LEU A 4 45.10 -10.12 -19.28
N ASN A 5 45.47 -10.50 -18.08
CA ASN A 5 44.82 -11.58 -17.33
C ASN A 5 43.40 -11.14 -16.90
N ASP A 6 42.37 -11.71 -17.56
CA ASP A 6 40.94 -11.47 -17.28
C ASP A 6 40.57 -11.61 -15.82
N ALA A 7 41.35 -12.36 -15.04
CA ALA A 7 41.15 -12.52 -13.62
C ALA A 7 41.52 -11.25 -12.81
N ALA A 8 42.53 -10.48 -13.24
CA ALA A 8 42.91 -9.21 -12.60
C ALA A 8 41.89 -8.11 -12.89
N VAL A 9 41.34 -8.06 -14.11
CA VAL A 9 40.27 -7.12 -14.50
C VAL A 9 38.98 -7.44 -13.74
N ARG A 10 38.62 -8.70 -13.58
CA ARG A 10 37.47 -9.12 -12.76
C ARG A 10 37.63 -8.81 -11.28
N ARG A 11 38.84 -8.95 -10.70
CA ARG A 11 39.14 -8.54 -9.32
C ARG A 11 39.06 -7.04 -9.11
N ALA A 12 39.53 -6.24 -10.07
CA ALA A 12 39.43 -4.77 -10.00
C ALA A 12 37.98 -4.29 -10.12
N ALA A 13 37.14 -4.93 -10.98
CA ALA A 13 35.72 -4.63 -11.09
C ALA A 13 34.93 -4.99 -9.80
N LEU A 14 35.35 -6.00 -9.06
CA LEU A 14 34.73 -6.38 -7.79
C LEU A 14 35.17 -5.47 -6.62
N ALA A 15 36.31 -4.79 -6.72
CA ALA A 15 36.80 -3.86 -5.70
C ALA A 15 36.12 -2.48 -5.77
N PHE A 16 35.40 -2.16 -6.85
CA PHE A 16 34.66 -0.90 -7.03
C PHE A 16 33.14 -1.06 -6.91
N ALA A 17 32.63 -2.22 -6.47
CA ALA A 17 31.25 -2.36 -6.09
C ALA A 17 31.09 -1.78 -4.69
N PRO A 18 30.40 -0.64 -4.52
CA PRO A 18 30.17 -0.11 -3.17
C PRO A 18 29.39 -1.14 -2.36
N ASP A 19 29.96 -1.56 -1.23
CA ASP A 19 29.39 -2.55 -0.29
C ASP A 19 28.03 -2.14 0.32
N ALA A 20 27.46 -1.05 -0.13
CA ALA A 20 26.13 -0.55 0.29
C ALA A 20 24.98 -1.54 0.05
N TRP A 21 25.13 -2.53 -0.83
CA TRP A 21 24.13 -3.56 -1.10
C TRP A 21 24.22 -4.79 -0.20
N TYR A 22 25.30 -4.93 0.58
CA TYR A 22 25.51 -6.06 1.48
C TYR A 22 24.65 -5.98 2.76
N ILE A 23 24.23 -4.79 3.16
CA ILE A 23 23.41 -4.57 4.36
C ILE A 23 21.97 -5.12 4.19
N LEU A 24 21.54 -5.43 2.97
CA LEU A 24 20.20 -5.96 2.70
C LEU A 24 20.17 -7.48 2.41
N ARG A 25 21.27 -8.20 2.60
CA ARG A 25 21.24 -9.68 2.66
C ARG A 25 20.78 -10.16 4.03
N VAL A 26 19.56 -9.88 4.40
CA VAL A 26 18.86 -10.65 5.43
C VAL A 26 18.86 -12.12 4.98
N PRO A 27 19.26 -13.08 5.84
CA PRO A 27 19.18 -14.50 5.52
C PRO A 27 17.75 -14.79 5.04
N ARG A 28 17.64 -15.33 3.85
CA ARG A 28 16.34 -15.54 3.19
C ARG A 28 15.64 -16.75 3.83
N SER A 29 15.09 -16.59 5.02
CA SER A 29 14.06 -17.51 5.51
C SER A 29 12.93 -17.52 4.47
N SER A 30 12.70 -18.63 3.83
CA SER A 30 11.58 -18.82 2.88
C SER A 30 10.23 -18.93 3.61
N ARG A 31 10.25 -18.92 4.95
CA ARG A 31 9.04 -19.07 5.76
C ARG A 31 8.37 -17.71 5.97
N PRO A 32 7.04 -17.62 5.82
CA PRO A 32 6.28 -16.43 6.20
C PRO A 32 6.50 -16.07 7.67
N ARG A 33 6.60 -14.78 7.96
CA ARG A 33 6.87 -14.24 9.31
C ARG A 33 5.69 -13.39 9.79
N TYR A 34 4.50 -14.00 9.85
CA TYR A 34 3.27 -13.29 10.19
C TYR A 34 3.26 -12.67 11.58
N ALA A 35 3.96 -13.25 12.57
CA ALA A 35 4.05 -12.66 13.90
C ALA A 35 4.79 -11.31 13.86
N ASP A 36 5.96 -11.24 13.20
CA ASP A 36 6.71 -9.99 13.05
C ASP A 36 5.95 -8.98 12.19
N ALA A 37 5.24 -9.48 11.16
CA ALA A 37 4.38 -8.66 10.31
C ALA A 37 3.22 -8.05 11.11
N ALA A 38 2.58 -8.80 11.99
CA ALA A 38 1.50 -8.31 12.86
C ALA A 38 1.98 -7.19 13.78
N VAL A 39 3.17 -7.35 14.40
CA VAL A 39 3.77 -6.31 15.24
C VAL A 39 4.06 -5.05 14.42
N THR A 40 4.62 -5.20 13.21
CA THR A 40 4.91 -4.06 12.33
C THR A 40 3.62 -3.37 11.88
N SER A 41 2.61 -4.14 11.49
CA SER A 41 1.30 -3.62 11.10
C SER A 41 0.62 -2.89 12.25
N ALA A 42 0.70 -3.43 13.48
CA ALA A 42 0.16 -2.78 14.66
C ALA A 42 0.84 -1.42 14.93
N LYS A 43 2.17 -1.32 14.75
CA LYS A 43 2.89 -0.04 14.87
C LYS A 43 2.43 0.97 13.81
N LEU A 44 2.27 0.55 12.56
CA LEU A 44 1.78 1.42 11.48
C LEU A 44 0.35 1.90 11.75
N VAL A 45 -0.52 1.00 12.20
CA VAL A 45 -1.90 1.34 12.57
C VAL A 45 -1.93 2.24 13.81
N ALA A 46 -1.03 2.04 14.78
CA ALA A 46 -0.92 2.94 15.94
C ALA A 46 -0.53 4.37 15.52
N VAL A 47 0.41 4.52 14.57
CA VAL A 47 0.73 5.83 13.99
C VAL A 47 -0.48 6.45 13.29
N LEU A 48 -1.24 5.63 12.52
CA LEU A 48 -2.49 6.07 11.91
C LEU A 48 -3.49 6.56 12.96
N PHE A 49 -3.62 5.84 14.07
CA PHE A 49 -4.50 6.22 15.19
C PHE A 49 -4.09 7.55 15.81
N VAL A 50 -2.80 7.75 16.07
CA VAL A 50 -2.31 9.01 16.65
C VAL A 50 -2.60 10.18 15.71
N ILE A 51 -2.26 10.08 14.43
CA ILE A 51 -2.50 11.15 13.45
C ILE A 51 -4.00 11.34 13.21
N GLY A 52 -4.76 10.25 13.09
CA GLY A 52 -6.22 10.29 12.95
C GLY A 52 -6.87 10.98 14.14
N PHE A 53 -6.46 10.66 15.36
CA PHE A 53 -6.95 11.31 16.58
C PHE A 53 -6.61 12.80 16.61
N LEU A 54 -5.38 13.19 16.24
CA LEU A 54 -5.02 14.61 16.10
C LEU A 54 -5.91 15.32 15.08
N THR A 55 -6.30 14.64 13.99
CA THR A 55 -7.24 15.20 13.00
C THR A 55 -8.64 15.41 13.58
N LEU A 56 -9.05 14.61 14.57
CA LEU A 56 -10.33 14.82 15.27
C LEU A 56 -10.27 16.03 16.20
N LEU A 57 -9.15 16.25 16.88
CA LEU A 57 -8.93 17.39 17.78
C LEU A 57 -8.72 18.70 17.01
N ALA A 58 -8.11 18.64 15.83
CA ALA A 58 -7.82 19.78 14.97
C ALA A 58 -8.42 19.57 13.56
N PRO A 59 -9.73 19.79 13.37
CA PRO A 59 -10.41 19.51 12.09
C PRO A 59 -9.83 20.23 10.87
N GLY A 60 -9.14 21.36 11.07
CA GLY A 60 -8.43 22.07 10.00
C GLY A 60 -7.36 21.22 9.29
N LEU A 61 -6.81 20.20 9.97
CA LEU A 61 -5.85 19.28 9.36
C LEU A 61 -6.44 18.48 8.19
N ARG A 62 -7.77 18.33 8.11
CA ARG A 62 -8.45 17.68 6.99
C ARG A 62 -8.22 18.42 5.67
N GLY A 63 -7.93 19.71 5.73
CA GLY A 63 -7.57 20.53 4.56
C GLY A 63 -6.31 20.06 3.83
N PHE A 64 -5.43 19.27 4.48
CA PHE A 64 -4.28 18.63 3.86
C PHE A 64 -4.61 17.32 3.12
N GLY A 65 -5.89 16.97 2.98
CA GLY A 65 -6.35 15.90 2.12
C GLY A 65 -6.20 16.19 0.62
N ILE A 66 -6.65 15.26 -0.20
CA ILE A 66 -6.61 15.45 -1.66
C ILE A 66 -7.74 16.38 -2.07
N TRP A 67 -7.37 17.55 -2.62
CA TRP A 67 -8.26 18.44 -3.37
C TRP A 67 -8.04 18.17 -4.86
N PRO A 68 -8.98 17.56 -5.54
CA PRO A 68 -8.80 17.13 -6.93
C PRO A 68 -8.45 18.28 -7.87
N ARG A 69 -7.44 18.06 -8.71
CA ARG A 69 -6.96 19.01 -9.73
C ARG A 69 -6.50 20.36 -9.21
N THR A 70 -6.09 20.44 -7.94
CA THR A 70 -5.50 21.65 -7.36
C THR A 70 -4.05 21.41 -6.95
N VAL A 71 -3.20 22.43 -7.03
CA VAL A 71 -1.79 22.32 -6.61
C VAL A 71 -1.66 21.98 -5.12
N PRO A 72 -2.40 22.62 -4.19
CA PRO A 72 -2.37 22.24 -2.78
C PRO A 72 -2.80 20.80 -2.53
N GLY A 73 -3.73 20.27 -3.33
CA GLY A 73 -4.22 18.88 -3.21
C GLY A 73 -3.18 17.82 -3.53
N LEU A 74 -2.06 18.15 -4.18
CA LEU A 74 -0.94 17.24 -4.41
C LEU A 74 -0.29 16.76 -3.10
N VAL A 75 -0.25 17.59 -2.08
CA VAL A 75 0.24 17.22 -0.75
C VAL A 75 -0.64 16.12 -0.15
N GLY A 76 -1.94 16.16 -0.46
CA GLY A 76 -2.91 15.16 -0.03
C GLY A 76 -2.62 13.76 -0.55
N ILE A 77 -1.90 13.60 -1.66
CA ILE A 77 -1.48 12.27 -2.14
C ILE A 77 -0.68 11.52 -1.06
N LEU A 78 0.14 12.26 -0.30
CA LEU A 78 0.94 11.69 0.78
C LEU A 78 0.18 11.65 2.12
N LEU A 79 -0.61 12.68 2.42
CA LEU A 79 -1.18 12.87 3.76
C LEU A 79 -2.59 12.31 3.92
N ALA A 80 -3.40 12.28 2.86
CA ALA A 80 -4.81 11.87 2.93
C ALA A 80 -5.05 10.53 3.61
N PRO A 81 -4.24 9.47 3.38
CA PRO A 81 -4.45 8.19 4.05
C PRO A 81 -4.32 8.23 5.57
N LEU A 82 -3.65 9.25 6.11
CA LEU A 82 -3.45 9.41 7.54
C LEU A 82 -4.57 10.23 8.21
N LEU A 83 -5.33 11.00 7.43
CA LEU A 83 -6.36 11.93 7.92
C LEU A 83 -7.73 11.25 7.95
N HIS A 84 -8.53 11.54 8.98
CA HIS A 84 -9.85 10.92 9.14
C HIS A 84 -10.93 11.95 9.50
N ALA A 85 -12.13 11.76 8.94
CA ALA A 85 -13.25 12.68 9.15
C ALA A 85 -13.85 12.59 10.56
N ASN A 86 -13.89 11.38 11.12
CA ASN A 86 -14.45 11.09 12.46
C ASN A 86 -13.91 9.77 13.00
N GLY A 87 -14.23 9.48 14.26
CA GLY A 87 -13.78 8.27 14.95
C GLY A 87 -14.30 6.97 14.31
N THR A 88 -15.54 6.95 13.83
CA THR A 88 -16.11 5.80 13.13
C THR A 88 -15.35 5.50 11.84
N HIS A 89 -14.99 6.53 11.08
CA HIS A 89 -14.17 6.39 9.87
C HIS A 89 -12.78 5.85 10.18
N LEU A 90 -12.14 6.36 11.25
CA LEU A 90 -10.84 5.88 11.70
C LEU A 90 -10.91 4.39 12.10
N MET A 91 -11.90 4.01 12.89
CA MET A 91 -12.09 2.60 13.33
C MET A 91 -12.39 1.67 12.16
N ALA A 92 -13.25 2.10 11.23
CA ALA A 92 -13.58 1.32 10.04
C ALA A 92 -12.37 1.04 9.13
N ASN A 93 -11.34 1.89 9.17
CA ASN A 93 -10.10 1.66 8.44
C ASN A 93 -9.07 0.84 9.23
N ALA A 94 -9.00 0.99 10.54
CA ALA A 94 -7.92 0.46 11.37
C ALA A 94 -7.84 -1.07 11.33
N LEU A 95 -8.97 -1.77 11.57
CA LEU A 95 -8.98 -3.24 11.61
C LEU A 95 -8.71 -3.87 10.24
N PRO A 96 -9.37 -3.47 9.13
CA PRO A 96 -9.02 -3.96 7.80
C PRO A 96 -7.55 -3.70 7.46
N LEU A 97 -7.04 -2.51 7.74
CA LEU A 97 -5.66 -2.16 7.45
C LEU A 97 -4.67 -3.03 8.24
N LEU A 98 -4.93 -3.28 9.54
CA LEU A 98 -4.11 -4.16 10.37
C LEU A 98 -4.01 -5.57 9.76
N VAL A 99 -5.14 -6.15 9.39
CA VAL A 99 -5.20 -7.50 8.83
C VAL A 99 -4.49 -7.55 7.47
N LEU A 100 -4.85 -6.65 6.55
CA LEU A 100 -4.33 -6.66 5.20
C LEU A 100 -2.82 -6.34 5.14
N LEU A 101 -2.34 -5.42 5.98
CA LEU A 101 -0.90 -5.17 6.11
C LEU A 101 -0.19 -6.40 6.68
N THR A 102 -0.77 -7.09 7.66
CA THR A 102 -0.17 -8.31 8.22
C THR A 102 -0.03 -9.39 7.15
N LEU A 103 -1.05 -9.57 6.32
CA LEU A 103 -1.00 -10.52 5.20
C LEU A 103 0.05 -10.12 4.16
N LEU A 104 0.11 -8.83 3.80
CA LEU A 104 1.09 -8.31 2.86
C LEU A 104 2.53 -8.45 3.36
N LEU A 105 2.79 -7.98 4.60
CA LEU A 105 4.13 -7.95 5.20
C LEU A 105 4.61 -9.35 5.61
N GLY A 106 3.70 -10.28 5.83
CA GLY A 106 3.99 -11.64 6.29
C GLY A 106 4.69 -12.50 5.26
N ASP A 107 4.56 -12.20 3.98
CA ASP A 107 5.22 -12.96 2.91
C ASP A 107 5.91 -12.02 1.92
N ARG A 108 7.23 -12.14 1.81
CA ARG A 108 8.07 -11.33 0.91
C ARG A 108 7.72 -11.48 -0.57
N HIS A 109 7.07 -12.57 -0.98
CA HIS A 109 6.64 -12.77 -2.36
C HIS A 109 5.64 -11.70 -2.80
N TYR A 110 4.90 -11.10 -1.86
CA TYR A 110 4.05 -9.94 -2.13
C TYR A 110 4.81 -8.63 -2.34
N ARG A 111 6.17 -8.62 -2.27
CA ARG A 111 6.99 -7.40 -2.44
C ARG A 111 6.45 -6.20 -1.63
N PRO A 112 6.28 -6.34 -0.30
CA PRO A 112 5.37 -5.51 0.50
C PRO A 112 5.64 -4.01 0.40
N VAL A 113 6.91 -3.56 0.52
CA VAL A 113 7.24 -2.14 0.46
C VAL A 113 6.90 -1.56 -0.91
N ARG A 114 7.32 -2.23 -1.98
CA ARG A 114 7.03 -1.78 -3.36
C ARG A 114 5.52 -1.72 -3.60
N THR A 115 4.79 -2.74 -3.18
CA THR A 115 3.34 -2.83 -3.32
C THR A 115 2.64 -1.68 -2.59
N LEU A 116 3.00 -1.46 -1.31
CA LEU A 116 2.38 -0.41 -0.51
C LEU A 116 2.65 0.99 -1.10
N VAL A 117 3.89 1.27 -1.52
CA VAL A 117 4.24 2.54 -2.16
C VAL A 117 3.47 2.74 -3.46
N MET A 118 3.39 1.70 -4.30
CA MET A 118 2.63 1.80 -5.56
C MET A 118 1.14 2.07 -5.31
N ILE A 119 0.51 1.30 -4.42
CA ILE A 119 -0.91 1.51 -4.09
C ILE A 119 -1.13 2.91 -3.54
N TRP A 120 -0.31 3.35 -2.58
CA TRP A 120 -0.43 4.67 -1.96
C TRP A 120 -0.36 5.79 -3.00
N LEU A 121 0.72 5.82 -3.78
CA LEU A 121 0.95 6.91 -4.72
C LEU A 121 -0.03 6.88 -5.91
N LEU A 122 -0.30 5.70 -6.48
CA LEU A 122 -1.19 5.59 -7.64
C LEU A 122 -2.64 5.85 -7.26
N SER A 123 -3.10 5.36 -6.10
CA SER A 123 -4.47 5.65 -5.65
C SER A 123 -4.65 7.14 -5.34
N GLY A 124 -3.67 7.77 -4.68
CA GLY A 124 -3.69 9.19 -4.39
C GLY A 124 -3.66 10.05 -5.66
N ALA A 125 -2.76 9.75 -6.60
CA ALA A 125 -2.67 10.45 -7.88
C ALA A 125 -3.94 10.27 -8.72
N GLY A 126 -4.48 9.04 -8.77
CA GLY A 126 -5.76 8.77 -9.43
C GLY A 126 -6.91 9.55 -8.81
N THR A 127 -7.01 9.57 -7.48
CA THR A 127 -8.03 10.35 -6.77
C THR A 127 -7.87 11.85 -7.02
N TRP A 128 -6.65 12.35 -7.06
CA TRP A 128 -6.38 13.75 -7.42
C TRP A 128 -6.86 14.07 -8.83
N LEU A 129 -6.69 13.14 -9.78
CA LEU A 129 -7.05 13.34 -11.19
C LEU A 129 -8.57 13.30 -11.42
N ILE A 130 -9.26 12.26 -10.89
CA ILE A 130 -10.67 11.98 -11.22
C ILE A 130 -11.66 12.27 -10.09
N GLY A 131 -11.20 12.59 -8.88
CA GLY A 131 -12.05 12.85 -7.73
C GLY A 131 -12.99 14.04 -7.94
N ARG A 132 -14.09 14.08 -7.18
CA ARG A 132 -15.02 15.20 -7.16
C ARG A 132 -14.32 16.45 -6.65
N GLY A 133 -14.43 17.57 -7.38
CA GLY A 133 -13.73 18.83 -7.07
C GLY A 133 -14.33 19.64 -5.94
N ASP A 134 -15.52 19.30 -5.49
CA ASP A 134 -16.28 19.96 -4.43
C ASP A 134 -16.04 19.36 -3.03
N SER A 135 -15.16 18.39 -2.94
CA SER A 135 -14.87 17.69 -1.68
C SER A 135 -13.38 17.39 -1.49
N VAL A 136 -12.97 17.31 -0.23
CA VAL A 136 -11.66 16.83 0.16
C VAL A 136 -11.69 15.33 0.41
N HIS A 137 -10.76 14.58 -0.20
CA HIS A 137 -10.68 13.14 -0.05
C HIS A 137 -9.63 12.80 1.01
N ILE A 138 -10.04 12.05 2.05
CA ILE A 138 -9.21 11.63 3.18
C ILE A 138 -9.55 10.21 3.62
N GLY A 139 -8.63 9.53 4.31
CA GLY A 139 -8.79 8.19 4.85
C GLY A 139 -7.92 7.15 4.19
N ALA A 140 -7.59 6.09 4.94
CA ALA A 140 -6.77 4.98 4.47
C ALA A 140 -7.51 3.99 3.54
N SER A 141 -8.79 4.23 3.28
CA SER A 141 -9.63 3.28 2.55
C SER A 141 -9.14 3.00 1.12
N SER A 142 -8.59 3.98 0.40
CA SER A 142 -8.00 3.74 -0.93
C SER A 142 -6.88 2.69 -0.86
N ILE A 143 -6.06 2.72 0.20
CA ILE A 143 -5.02 1.70 0.43
C ILE A 143 -5.66 0.35 0.73
N ILE A 144 -6.72 0.30 1.56
CA ILE A 144 -7.44 -0.93 1.88
C ILE A 144 -7.98 -1.60 0.61
N TYR A 145 -8.66 -0.82 -0.26
CA TYR A 145 -9.16 -1.33 -1.54
C TYR A 145 -8.03 -1.85 -2.43
N GLY A 146 -6.91 -1.13 -2.47
CA GLY A 146 -5.72 -1.55 -3.19
C GLY A 146 -5.11 -2.83 -2.64
N LEU A 147 -5.03 -3.00 -1.33
CA LEU A 147 -4.52 -4.21 -0.70
C LEU A 147 -5.42 -5.42 -0.96
N VAL A 148 -6.75 -5.24 -0.87
CA VAL A 148 -7.71 -6.30 -1.18
C VAL A 148 -7.53 -6.80 -2.61
N THR A 149 -7.58 -5.90 -3.58
CA THR A 149 -7.44 -6.29 -5.00
C THR A 149 -6.06 -6.83 -5.32
N TYR A 150 -5.01 -6.29 -4.69
CA TYR A 150 -3.64 -6.81 -4.84
C TYR A 150 -3.52 -8.25 -4.35
N LEU A 151 -3.94 -8.54 -3.11
CA LEU A 151 -3.79 -9.87 -2.51
C LEU A 151 -4.57 -10.94 -3.29
N VAL A 152 -5.77 -10.58 -3.77
CA VAL A 152 -6.56 -11.47 -4.61
C VAL A 152 -5.89 -11.70 -5.97
N ALA A 153 -5.51 -10.62 -6.65
CA ALA A 153 -4.91 -10.73 -7.97
C ALA A 153 -3.53 -11.42 -7.95
N ALA A 154 -2.69 -11.14 -6.95
CA ALA A 154 -1.36 -11.75 -6.83
C ALA A 154 -1.42 -13.29 -6.71
N ALA A 155 -2.50 -13.85 -6.18
CA ALA A 155 -2.67 -15.30 -6.06
C ALA A 155 -2.63 -16.01 -7.42
N PHE A 156 -3.11 -15.37 -8.50
CA PHE A 156 -3.09 -15.92 -9.86
C PHE A 156 -1.67 -16.12 -10.41
N TRP A 157 -0.74 -15.22 -10.03
CA TRP A 157 0.67 -15.31 -10.47
C TRP A 157 1.54 -16.12 -9.53
N LEU A 158 1.30 -16.03 -8.22
CA LEU A 158 2.09 -16.76 -7.22
C LEU A 158 1.86 -18.28 -7.28
N LYS A 159 0.71 -18.74 -7.76
CA LYS A 159 0.35 -20.16 -8.02
C LYS A 159 0.70 -21.10 -6.86
N ASN A 160 0.52 -20.64 -5.62
CA ASN A 160 0.75 -21.46 -4.45
C ASN A 160 -0.51 -21.46 -3.55
N TRP A 161 -0.68 -22.56 -2.80
CA TRP A 161 -1.88 -22.78 -2.00
C TRP A 161 -2.10 -21.72 -0.90
N ARG A 162 -1.00 -21.15 -0.37
CA ARG A 162 -1.09 -20.11 0.68
C ARG A 162 -1.67 -18.81 0.12
N ALA A 163 -1.20 -18.39 -1.05
CA ALA A 163 -1.74 -17.21 -1.71
C ALA A 163 -3.21 -17.43 -2.10
N ALA A 164 -3.56 -18.64 -2.58
CA ALA A 164 -4.95 -18.97 -2.87
C ALA A 164 -5.84 -18.92 -1.62
N LEU A 165 -5.37 -19.49 -0.51
CA LEU A 165 -6.10 -19.44 0.77
C LEU A 165 -6.29 -18.00 1.27
N ILE A 166 -5.24 -17.16 1.18
CA ILE A 166 -5.32 -15.74 1.53
C ILE A 166 -6.33 -15.04 0.63
N ALA A 167 -6.29 -15.26 -0.68
CA ALA A 167 -7.24 -14.65 -1.61
C ALA A 167 -8.69 -15.04 -1.29
N VAL A 168 -8.97 -16.31 -1.02
CA VAL A 168 -10.29 -16.78 -0.59
C VAL A 168 -10.73 -16.09 0.70
N GLY A 169 -9.86 -16.04 1.71
CA GLY A 169 -10.16 -15.34 2.97
C GLY A 169 -10.43 -13.86 2.76
N VAL A 170 -9.62 -13.18 1.94
CA VAL A 170 -9.80 -11.77 1.61
C VAL A 170 -11.14 -11.54 0.89
N VAL A 171 -11.49 -12.39 -0.07
CA VAL A 171 -12.79 -12.28 -0.75
C VAL A 171 -13.94 -12.54 0.21
N PHE A 172 -13.82 -13.52 1.10
CA PHE A 172 -14.86 -13.85 2.08
C PHE A 172 -15.12 -12.69 3.06
N PHE A 173 -14.06 -12.12 3.65
CA PHE A 173 -14.21 -11.06 4.65
C PHE A 173 -14.37 -9.66 4.07
N TYR A 174 -13.83 -9.41 2.89
CA TYR A 174 -13.75 -8.07 2.29
C TYR A 174 -14.41 -7.95 0.92
N GLY A 175 -14.99 -9.03 0.36
CA GLY A 175 -15.63 -8.98 -0.97
C GLY A 175 -16.75 -7.94 -1.07
N GLY A 176 -17.43 -7.68 0.04
CA GLY A 176 -18.48 -6.65 0.12
C GLY A 176 -18.00 -5.22 -0.15
N ILE A 177 -16.70 -4.95 -0.07
CA ILE A 177 -16.17 -3.60 -0.36
C ILE A 177 -16.37 -3.18 -1.82
N ILE A 178 -16.64 -4.14 -2.74
CA ILE A 178 -16.91 -3.83 -4.14
C ILE A 178 -18.03 -2.81 -4.31
N TYR A 179 -19.02 -2.80 -3.43
CA TYR A 179 -20.09 -1.80 -3.45
C TYR A 179 -19.58 -0.38 -3.15
N GLY A 180 -18.42 -0.24 -2.51
CA GLY A 180 -17.81 1.04 -2.21
C GLY A 180 -17.16 1.75 -3.39
N ILE A 181 -16.88 1.04 -4.50
CA ILE A 181 -16.35 1.64 -5.74
C ILE A 181 -17.45 2.17 -6.67
N LEU A 182 -18.71 1.88 -6.34
CA LEU A 182 -19.83 2.34 -7.17
C LEU A 182 -20.10 3.83 -6.96
N PRO A 183 -20.34 4.59 -8.02
CA PRO A 183 -20.65 6.00 -7.92
C PRO A 183 -21.84 6.25 -6.99
N ARG A 184 -21.65 7.19 -6.05
CA ARG A 184 -22.70 7.60 -5.10
C ARG A 184 -22.50 9.03 -4.65
N GLN A 185 -23.59 9.65 -4.23
CA GLN A 185 -23.53 10.93 -3.53
C GLN A 185 -23.16 10.72 -2.06
N GLY A 186 -22.66 11.76 -1.40
CA GLY A 186 -22.37 11.75 0.03
C GLY A 186 -20.88 11.74 0.37
N PRO A 187 -20.52 11.50 1.66
CA PRO A 187 -19.17 11.73 2.18
C PRO A 187 -18.15 10.64 1.82
N ILE A 188 -18.58 9.59 1.13
CA ILE A 188 -17.71 8.48 0.75
C ILE A 188 -16.97 8.82 -0.54
N SER A 189 -15.64 8.72 -0.51
CA SER A 189 -14.79 8.89 -1.70
C SER A 189 -14.76 7.58 -2.51
N TRP A 190 -15.83 7.32 -3.27
CA TRP A 190 -15.89 6.13 -4.14
C TRP A 190 -14.78 6.18 -5.22
N GLU A 191 -14.40 7.37 -5.66
CA GLU A 191 -13.30 7.58 -6.62
C GLU A 191 -11.97 7.13 -6.03
N GLY A 192 -11.72 7.47 -4.75
CA GLY A 192 -10.53 6.99 -4.03
C GLY A 192 -10.52 5.47 -3.88
N HIS A 193 -11.68 4.87 -3.62
CA HIS A 193 -11.83 3.42 -3.56
C HIS A 193 -11.54 2.76 -4.91
N LEU A 194 -12.12 3.28 -5.99
CA LEU A 194 -11.88 2.80 -7.35
C LEU A 194 -10.40 2.91 -7.73
N CYS A 195 -9.79 4.09 -7.50
CA CYS A 195 -8.36 4.31 -7.77
C CYS A 195 -7.49 3.36 -6.95
N GLY A 196 -7.85 3.11 -5.70
CA GLY A 196 -7.19 2.13 -4.85
C GLY A 196 -7.26 0.72 -5.44
N ALA A 197 -8.46 0.27 -5.81
CA ALA A 197 -8.66 -1.05 -6.40
C ALA A 197 -7.86 -1.23 -7.70
N LEU A 198 -7.86 -0.25 -8.58
CA LEU A 198 -7.09 -0.26 -9.83
C LEU A 198 -5.58 -0.25 -9.56
N ALA A 199 -5.12 0.54 -8.58
CA ALA A 199 -3.71 0.57 -8.18
C ALA A 199 -3.24 -0.79 -7.64
N GLY A 200 -4.08 -1.50 -6.88
CA GLY A 200 -3.78 -2.85 -6.40
C GLY A 200 -3.66 -3.87 -7.54
N LEU A 201 -4.58 -3.87 -8.49
CA LEU A 201 -4.50 -4.73 -9.68
C LEU A 201 -3.25 -4.44 -10.50
N TRP A 202 -2.96 -3.16 -10.71
CA TRP A 202 -1.74 -2.74 -11.42
C TRP A 202 -0.48 -3.19 -10.71
N ALA A 203 -0.40 -2.99 -9.38
CA ALA A 203 0.74 -3.42 -8.57
C ALA A 203 0.93 -4.95 -8.63
N ALA A 204 -0.14 -5.74 -8.62
CA ALA A 204 -0.07 -7.18 -8.75
C ALA A 204 0.56 -7.59 -10.10
N ARG A 205 0.09 -6.99 -11.18
CA ARG A 205 0.67 -7.22 -12.51
C ARG A 205 2.16 -6.84 -12.56
N GLN A 206 2.52 -5.64 -12.09
CA GLN A 206 3.92 -5.15 -12.14
C GLN A 206 4.88 -5.94 -11.24
N ASN A 207 4.36 -6.61 -10.24
CA ASN A 207 5.17 -7.39 -9.30
C ASN A 207 5.37 -8.84 -9.76
N HIS A 208 4.47 -9.38 -10.56
CA HIS A 208 4.41 -10.83 -10.81
C HIS A 208 4.24 -11.24 -12.28
N ALA A 209 3.83 -10.33 -13.18
CA ALA A 209 3.86 -10.55 -14.63
C ALA A 209 5.23 -10.13 -15.19
#